data_f55af3b36b0b8d83495657cfdbddc396
#
_entry.id   f55af3b36b0b8d83495657cfdbddc396
#
_cell.length_a   1.000
_cell.length_b   1.000
_cell.length_c   1.000
_cell.angle_alpha   90.00
_cell.angle_beta   90.00
_cell.angle_gamma   90.00
#
_symmetry.space_group_name_H-M   'P 1'
#
loop_
_entity.id
_entity.type
_entity.pdbx_description
1 polymer ?
#
loop_
_entity_poly.entity_id
_entity_poly.type
_entity_poly.pdbx_seq_one_letter_code
_entity_poly.pdbx_strand_id
1 'polypeptide(L)'
;MTESGAVIALQETQRWAKSLRLALEPYELRGPGDFDRVFAAIARSRPDALMTTADPLIASYSKRIVEFAAKNRLPSMFPSREFVVAGGLMFYGGSIPEMYRRAAIYVDRILKGIKPSDLPVEQPTKFDMVINLKAAKVLGLTIPQSLLLRADEVIQ
;
A
#
# COMPACT_ATOMS: atom_id res chain seq x y z
N MET A 1 -13.69 -19.72 12.29
CA MET A 1 -12.62 -19.44 11.31
C MET A 1 -12.41 -17.94 11.33
N THR A 2 -11.22 -17.46 11.71
CA THR A 2 -10.88 -16.04 11.69
C THR A 2 -10.71 -15.63 10.23
N GLU A 3 -11.46 -14.63 9.76
CA GLU A 3 -11.27 -14.08 8.42
C GLU A 3 -9.81 -13.58 8.28
N SER A 4 -9.21 -13.83 7.12
CA SER A 4 -7.84 -13.35 6.89
C SER A 4 -7.83 -11.81 6.83
N GLY A 5 -6.71 -11.19 7.27
CA GLY A 5 -6.59 -9.73 7.24
C GLY A 5 -6.83 -9.12 5.84
N ALA A 6 -6.54 -9.88 4.78
CA ALA A 6 -6.81 -9.47 3.40
C ALA A 6 -8.32 -9.36 3.11
N VAL A 7 -9.14 -10.27 3.64
CA VAL A 7 -10.60 -10.23 3.46
C VAL A 7 -11.19 -9.01 4.17
N ILE A 8 -10.76 -8.77 5.41
CA ILE A 8 -11.18 -7.59 6.18
C ILE A 8 -10.79 -6.30 5.45
N ALA A 9 -9.54 -6.20 4.98
CA ALA A 9 -9.07 -5.04 4.23
C ALA A 9 -9.89 -4.81 2.94
N LEU A 10 -10.24 -5.87 2.21
CA LEU A 10 -11.07 -5.78 1.03
C LEU A 10 -12.48 -5.27 1.36
N GLN A 11 -13.13 -5.81 2.39
CA GLN A 11 -14.47 -5.39 2.81
C GLN A 11 -14.49 -3.91 3.19
N GLU A 12 -13.53 -3.44 4.00
CA GLU A 12 -13.41 -2.03 4.35
C GLU A 12 -13.15 -1.14 3.13
N THR A 13 -12.27 -1.59 2.23
CA THR A 13 -12.00 -0.84 0.99
C THR A 13 -13.25 -0.73 0.11
N GLN A 14 -14.03 -1.80 -0.02
CA GLN A 14 -15.30 -1.80 -0.76
C GLN A 14 -16.32 -0.84 -0.14
N ARG A 15 -16.41 -0.82 1.20
CA ARG A 15 -17.30 0.08 1.93
C ARG A 15 -16.94 1.54 1.65
N TRP A 16 -15.67 1.90 1.73
CA TRP A 16 -15.20 3.27 1.48
C TRP A 16 -15.29 3.65 0.00
N ALA A 17 -14.97 2.75 -0.92
CA ALA A 17 -15.14 2.98 -2.35
C ALA A 17 -16.58 3.35 -2.69
N LYS A 18 -17.56 2.62 -2.14
CA LYS A 18 -18.99 2.92 -2.31
C LYS A 18 -19.36 4.32 -1.80
N SER A 19 -18.86 4.73 -0.63
CA SER A 19 -19.13 6.06 -0.07
C SER A 19 -18.54 7.20 -0.92
N LEU A 20 -17.41 6.93 -1.58
CA LEU A 20 -16.73 7.85 -2.48
C LEU A 20 -17.20 7.75 -3.93
N ARG A 21 -18.21 6.91 -4.21
CA ARG A 21 -18.74 6.63 -5.57
C ARG A 21 -17.65 6.12 -6.53
N LEU A 22 -16.71 5.33 -6.02
CA LEU A 22 -15.67 4.68 -6.81
C LEU A 22 -16.12 3.25 -7.16
N ALA A 23 -15.91 2.84 -8.40
CA ALA A 23 -16.06 1.46 -8.82
C ALA A 23 -14.79 0.70 -8.43
N LEU A 24 -14.90 -0.31 -7.56
CA LEU A 24 -13.81 -1.16 -7.15
C LEU A 24 -13.95 -2.54 -7.78
N GLU A 25 -12.92 -2.95 -8.52
CA GLU A 25 -12.81 -4.28 -9.11
C GLU A 25 -11.65 -5.04 -8.45
N PRO A 26 -11.93 -6.00 -7.55
CA PRO A 26 -10.90 -6.75 -6.85
C PRO A 26 -10.35 -7.88 -7.72
N TYR A 27 -9.03 -8.06 -7.70
CA TYR A 27 -8.31 -9.17 -8.31
C TYR A 27 -7.56 -9.96 -7.27
N GLU A 28 -7.86 -11.25 -7.14
CA GLU A 28 -7.21 -12.14 -6.20
C GLU A 28 -5.96 -12.77 -6.81
N LEU A 29 -4.86 -12.74 -6.04
CA LEU A 29 -3.61 -13.45 -6.31
C LEU A 29 -3.43 -14.52 -5.24
N ARG A 30 -3.44 -15.79 -5.65
CA ARG A 30 -3.23 -16.95 -4.75
C ARG A 30 -1.79 -17.45 -4.79
N GLY A 31 -1.05 -17.09 -5.83
CA GLY A 31 0.33 -17.48 -6.00
C GLY A 31 1.01 -16.77 -7.17
N PRO A 32 2.32 -17.03 -7.34
CA PRO A 32 3.12 -16.38 -8.39
C PRO A 32 2.62 -16.60 -9.82
N GLY A 33 1.97 -17.73 -10.08
CA GLY A 33 1.42 -18.06 -11.40
C GLY A 33 0.19 -17.22 -11.81
N ASP A 34 -0.45 -16.52 -10.87
CA ASP A 34 -1.63 -15.72 -11.17
C ASP A 34 -1.33 -14.38 -11.82
N PHE A 35 -0.09 -13.85 -11.67
CA PHE A 35 0.23 -12.49 -12.10
C PHE A 35 -0.08 -12.23 -13.56
N ASP A 36 0.29 -13.13 -14.47
CA ASP A 36 0.05 -12.92 -15.90
C ASP A 36 -1.44 -12.86 -16.24
N ARG A 37 -2.21 -13.76 -15.65
CA ARG A 37 -3.67 -13.79 -15.81
C ARG A 37 -4.32 -12.52 -15.27
N VAL A 38 -3.92 -12.10 -14.06
CA VAL A 38 -4.46 -10.90 -13.39
C VAL A 38 -4.06 -9.64 -14.15
N PHE A 39 -2.80 -9.50 -14.57
CA PHE A 39 -2.35 -8.36 -15.35
C PHE A 39 -3.10 -8.26 -16.69
N ALA A 40 -3.32 -9.39 -17.37
CA ALA A 40 -4.11 -9.40 -18.59
C ALA A 40 -5.57 -8.99 -18.36
N ALA A 41 -6.16 -9.36 -17.22
CA ALA A 41 -7.51 -8.97 -16.86
C ALA A 41 -7.59 -7.46 -16.57
N ILE A 42 -6.68 -6.92 -15.75
CA ILE A 42 -6.59 -5.47 -15.45
C ILE A 42 -6.38 -4.65 -16.75
N ALA A 43 -5.47 -5.10 -17.63
CA ALA A 43 -5.23 -4.40 -18.88
C ALA A 43 -6.46 -4.37 -19.81
N ARG A 44 -7.32 -5.39 -19.74
CA ARG A 44 -8.59 -5.44 -20.51
C ARG A 44 -9.68 -4.55 -19.90
N SER A 45 -9.80 -4.51 -18.57
CA SER A 45 -10.81 -3.69 -17.89
C SER A 45 -10.48 -2.20 -17.95
N ARG A 46 -9.20 -1.85 -18.17
CA ARG A 46 -8.70 -0.45 -18.27
C ARG A 46 -9.17 0.43 -17.11
N PRO A 47 -8.83 0.08 -15.87
CA PRO A 47 -9.21 0.90 -14.72
C PRO A 47 -8.49 2.26 -14.75
N ASP A 48 -9.04 3.25 -14.06
CA ASP A 48 -8.44 4.59 -13.95
C ASP A 48 -7.25 4.62 -12.99
N ALA A 49 -7.16 3.66 -12.06
CA ALA A 49 -6.08 3.57 -11.08
C ALA A 49 -5.90 2.13 -10.57
N LEU A 50 -4.74 1.87 -9.98
CA LEU A 50 -4.39 0.61 -9.33
C LEU A 50 -4.06 0.84 -7.86
N MET A 51 -4.59 0.00 -6.98
CA MET A 51 -4.18 -0.08 -5.59
C MET A 51 -3.83 -1.52 -5.24
N THR A 52 -2.82 -1.72 -4.41
CA THR A 52 -2.48 -3.05 -3.89
C THR A 52 -2.59 -3.08 -2.37
N THR A 53 -2.94 -4.23 -1.82
CA THR A 53 -2.96 -4.47 -0.38
C THR A 53 -1.57 -4.83 0.14
N ALA A 54 -1.36 -4.70 1.47
CA ALA A 54 -0.16 -5.18 2.13
C ALA A 54 -0.21 -6.72 2.23
N ASP A 55 0.62 -7.39 1.42
CA ASP A 55 0.73 -8.84 1.36
C ASP A 55 2.16 -9.25 1.00
N PRO A 56 2.74 -10.29 1.63
CA PRO A 56 4.10 -10.74 1.34
C PRO A 56 4.32 -11.17 -0.12
N LEU A 57 3.34 -11.81 -0.76
CA LEU A 57 3.41 -12.18 -2.17
C LEU A 57 3.50 -10.92 -3.05
N ILE A 58 2.63 -9.94 -2.80
CA ILE A 58 2.61 -8.67 -3.54
C ILE A 58 3.93 -7.92 -3.33
N ALA A 59 4.46 -7.86 -2.11
CA ALA A 59 5.74 -7.23 -1.81
C ALA A 59 6.91 -7.89 -2.58
N SER A 60 6.94 -9.23 -2.63
CA SER A 60 7.98 -9.99 -3.35
C SER A 60 8.00 -9.72 -4.86
N TYR A 61 6.88 -9.28 -5.44
CA TYR A 61 6.73 -8.96 -6.86
C TYR A 61 6.57 -7.47 -7.14
N SER A 62 6.96 -6.62 -6.20
CA SER A 62 6.80 -5.15 -6.26
C SER A 62 7.30 -4.55 -7.56
N LYS A 63 8.51 -4.90 -8.00
CA LYS A 63 9.09 -4.41 -9.25
C LYS A 63 8.21 -4.75 -10.46
N ARG A 64 7.74 -5.99 -10.57
CA ARG A 64 6.88 -6.45 -11.66
C ARG A 64 5.54 -5.74 -11.69
N ILE A 65 4.96 -5.48 -10.52
CA ILE A 65 3.69 -4.74 -10.38
C ILE A 65 3.87 -3.28 -10.81
N VAL A 66 4.95 -2.65 -10.38
CA VAL A 66 5.28 -1.26 -10.73
C VAL A 66 5.52 -1.11 -12.24
N GLU A 67 6.29 -2.03 -12.84
CA GLU A 67 6.52 -2.05 -14.29
C GLU A 67 5.20 -2.23 -15.07
N PHE A 68 4.31 -3.10 -14.59
CA PHE A 68 2.98 -3.27 -15.18
C PHE A 68 2.15 -1.99 -15.09
N ALA A 69 2.10 -1.33 -13.92
CA ALA A 69 1.39 -0.08 -13.75
C ALA A 69 1.92 1.03 -14.66
N ALA A 70 3.25 1.18 -14.74
CA ALA A 70 3.90 2.16 -15.61
C ALA A 70 3.61 1.90 -17.09
N LYS A 71 3.74 0.65 -17.56
CA LYS A 71 3.47 0.24 -18.95
C LYS A 71 2.04 0.53 -19.37
N ASN A 72 1.08 0.35 -18.46
CA ASN A 72 -0.34 0.58 -18.71
C ASN A 72 -0.81 1.98 -18.34
N ARG A 73 0.13 2.88 -17.96
CA ARG A 73 -0.16 4.26 -17.52
C ARG A 73 -1.19 4.35 -16.41
N LEU A 74 -1.14 3.41 -15.46
CA LEU A 74 -2.06 3.35 -14.32
C LEU A 74 -1.49 4.16 -13.14
N PRO A 75 -2.14 5.26 -12.75
CA PRO A 75 -1.90 5.87 -11.46
C PRO A 75 -1.99 4.82 -10.36
N SER A 76 -1.02 4.78 -9.46
CA SER A 76 -0.95 3.63 -8.53
C SER A 76 -0.61 4.05 -7.12
N MET A 77 -1.30 3.43 -6.14
CA MET A 77 -1.03 3.56 -4.72
C MET A 77 -0.62 2.22 -4.14
N PHE A 78 0.45 2.23 -3.36
CA PHE A 78 1.09 1.04 -2.83
C PHE A 78 1.12 1.02 -1.30
N PRO A 79 1.24 -0.18 -0.68
CA PRO A 79 1.22 -0.32 0.77
C PRO A 79 2.58 -0.05 1.44
N SER A 80 3.66 0.11 0.67
CA SER A 80 4.98 0.35 1.23
C SER A 80 5.86 1.23 0.33
N ARG A 81 6.87 1.86 0.95
CA ARG A 81 7.81 2.78 0.30
C ARG A 81 8.63 2.11 -0.80
N GLU A 82 8.93 0.81 -0.67
CA GLU A 82 9.75 0.06 -1.63
C GLU A 82 9.15 0.08 -3.04
N PHE A 83 7.84 0.07 -3.17
CA PHE A 83 7.17 0.20 -4.47
C PHE A 83 7.45 1.56 -5.12
N VAL A 84 7.48 2.63 -4.32
CA VAL A 84 7.74 3.98 -4.83
C VAL A 84 9.20 4.13 -5.25
N VAL A 85 10.12 3.54 -4.48
CA VAL A 85 11.55 3.46 -4.84
C VAL A 85 11.75 2.66 -6.13
N ALA A 86 10.96 1.60 -6.34
CA ALA A 86 10.98 0.82 -7.57
C ALA A 86 10.36 1.53 -8.79
N GLY A 87 9.84 2.76 -8.60
CA GLY A 87 9.26 3.58 -9.68
C GLY A 87 7.74 3.74 -9.63
N GLY A 88 7.08 3.24 -8.58
CA GLY A 88 5.64 3.44 -8.34
C GLY A 88 5.30 4.90 -8.05
N LEU A 89 4.02 5.28 -8.21
CA LEU A 89 3.59 6.67 -8.08
C LEU A 89 3.58 7.15 -6.64
N MET A 90 2.90 6.43 -5.74
CA MET A 90 2.77 6.89 -4.37
C MET A 90 2.58 5.74 -3.36
N PHE A 91 2.96 6.04 -2.13
CA PHE A 91 2.72 5.25 -0.95
C PHE A 91 2.01 6.10 0.11
N TYR A 92 1.07 5.50 0.81
CA TYR A 92 0.50 6.03 2.04
C TYR A 92 0.23 4.88 3.00
N GLY A 93 0.83 4.90 4.18
CA GLY A 93 0.67 3.83 5.16
C GLY A 93 1.39 4.10 6.47
N GLY A 94 1.22 3.19 7.43
CA GLY A 94 1.89 3.29 8.73
C GLY A 94 3.41 3.32 8.59
N SER A 95 4.06 4.17 9.39
CA SER A 95 5.53 4.28 9.42
C SER A 95 6.15 3.03 10.02
N ILE A 96 6.76 2.20 9.17
CA ILE A 96 7.43 0.96 9.59
C ILE A 96 8.55 1.22 10.61
N PRO A 97 9.44 2.22 10.43
CA PRO A 97 10.46 2.53 11.43
C PRO A 97 9.85 2.87 12.79
N GLU A 98 8.77 3.65 12.82
CA GLU A 98 8.09 3.99 14.06
C GLU A 98 7.45 2.76 14.73
N MET A 99 6.86 1.87 13.95
CA MET A 99 6.30 0.62 14.47
C MET A 99 7.37 -0.26 15.13
N TYR A 100 8.56 -0.40 14.52
CA TYR A 100 9.68 -1.12 15.13
C TYR A 100 10.21 -0.43 16.38
N ARG A 101 10.30 0.90 16.39
CA ARG A 101 10.68 1.66 17.57
C ARG A 101 9.71 1.40 18.73
N ARG A 102 8.42 1.40 18.46
CA ARG A 102 7.39 1.07 19.45
C ARG A 102 7.48 -0.38 19.93
N ALA A 103 7.72 -1.32 19.02
CA ALA A 103 7.92 -2.72 19.39
C ALA A 103 9.09 -2.90 20.36
N ALA A 104 10.20 -2.18 20.18
CA ALA A 104 11.33 -2.19 21.11
C ALA A 104 10.94 -1.75 22.54
N ILE A 105 10.03 -0.76 22.68
CA ILE A 105 9.51 -0.33 23.98
C ILE A 105 8.71 -1.47 24.64
N TYR A 106 7.95 -2.23 23.89
CA TYR A 106 7.21 -3.39 24.39
C TYR A 106 8.16 -4.47 24.87
N VAL A 107 9.21 -4.78 24.11
CA VAL A 107 10.25 -5.73 24.51
C VAL A 107 10.91 -5.30 25.84
N ASP A 108 11.30 -4.03 25.96
CA ASP A 108 11.90 -3.49 27.20
C ASP A 108 10.97 -3.68 28.41
N ARG A 109 9.68 -3.35 28.26
CA ARG A 109 8.69 -3.52 29.33
C ARG A 109 8.52 -4.98 29.74
N ILE A 110 8.47 -5.90 28.76
CA ILE A 110 8.34 -7.35 29.02
C ILE A 110 9.60 -7.85 29.76
N LEU A 111 10.79 -7.45 29.34
CA LEU A 111 12.04 -7.82 30.02
C LEU A 111 12.12 -7.29 31.45
N LYS A 112 11.44 -6.17 31.75
CA LYS A 112 11.29 -5.61 33.10
C LYS A 112 10.16 -6.25 33.92
N GLY A 113 9.53 -7.31 33.40
CA GLY A 113 8.56 -8.14 34.13
C GLY A 113 7.08 -7.80 33.91
N ILE A 114 6.75 -6.87 33.00
CA ILE A 114 5.36 -6.63 32.62
C ILE A 114 4.87 -7.78 31.76
N LYS A 115 3.72 -8.36 32.08
CA LYS A 115 3.15 -9.45 31.30
C LYS A 115 2.65 -8.93 29.95
N PRO A 116 2.82 -9.66 28.84
CA PRO A 116 2.30 -9.28 27.54
C PRO A 116 0.78 -8.99 27.52
N SER A 117 0.00 -9.71 28.36
CA SER A 117 -1.44 -9.49 28.53
C SER A 117 -1.83 -8.13 29.10
N ASP A 118 -0.90 -7.49 29.80
CA ASP A 118 -1.12 -6.21 30.48
C ASP A 118 -0.70 -5.01 29.60
N LEU A 119 -0.12 -5.30 28.43
CA LEU A 119 0.28 -4.29 27.47
C LEU A 119 -0.91 -3.95 26.53
N PRO A 120 -1.18 -2.65 26.26
CA PRO A 120 -2.25 -2.26 25.37
C PRO A 120 -1.95 -2.66 23.92
N VAL A 121 -2.99 -3.02 23.16
CA VAL A 121 -2.89 -3.12 21.70
C VAL A 121 -2.96 -1.70 21.13
N GLU A 122 -1.91 -1.29 20.44
CA GLU A 122 -1.82 0.05 19.85
C GLU A 122 -1.92 -0.01 18.32
N GLN A 123 -2.61 0.97 17.75
CA GLN A 123 -2.60 1.19 16.31
C GLN A 123 -1.47 2.17 15.93
N PRO A 124 -0.94 2.11 14.69
CA PRO A 124 -0.01 3.12 14.20
C PRO A 124 -0.64 4.51 14.31
N THR A 125 0.10 5.44 14.90
CA THR A 125 -0.31 6.85 15.01
C THR A 125 0.37 7.74 13.98
N LYS A 126 1.50 7.28 13.42
CA LYS A 126 2.24 7.97 12.37
C LYS A 126 2.05 7.24 11.04
N PHE A 127 1.63 7.98 10.03
CA PHE A 127 1.54 7.54 8.66
C PHE A 127 2.52 8.36 7.83
N ASP A 128 3.21 7.67 6.93
CA ASP A 128 4.13 8.31 5.98
C ASP A 128 3.47 8.35 4.59
N MET A 129 3.66 9.47 3.88
CA MET A 129 3.25 9.66 2.49
C MET A 129 4.49 9.91 1.63
N VAL A 130 4.70 9.09 0.62
CA VAL A 130 5.80 9.23 -0.34
C VAL A 130 5.23 9.38 -1.74
N ILE A 131 5.69 10.38 -2.49
CA ILE A 131 5.24 10.67 -3.85
C ILE A 131 6.44 10.69 -4.79
N ASN A 132 6.32 10.02 -5.95
CA ASN A 132 7.34 10.00 -6.99
C ASN A 132 6.94 10.91 -8.15
N LEU A 133 7.58 12.07 -8.26
CA LEU A 133 7.31 13.04 -9.34
C LEU A 133 7.78 12.57 -10.72
N LYS A 134 8.81 11.70 -10.78
CA LYS A 134 9.20 11.09 -12.08
C LYS A 134 8.08 10.19 -12.59
N ALA A 135 7.51 9.37 -11.72
CA ALA A 135 6.36 8.53 -12.08
C ALA A 135 5.15 9.39 -12.48
N ALA A 136 4.85 10.44 -11.72
CA ALA A 136 3.77 11.36 -12.04
C ALA A 136 3.96 12.00 -13.44
N LYS A 137 5.16 12.45 -13.74
CA LYS A 137 5.51 13.03 -15.05
C LYS A 137 5.32 12.04 -16.20
N VAL A 138 5.75 10.79 -16.03
CA VAL A 138 5.57 9.72 -17.04
C VAL A 138 4.09 9.42 -17.26
N LEU A 139 3.27 9.49 -16.21
CA LEU A 139 1.82 9.30 -16.26
C LEU A 139 1.06 10.53 -16.81
N GLY A 140 1.75 11.66 -17.00
CA GLY A 140 1.10 12.93 -17.40
C GLY A 140 0.27 13.56 -16.27
N LEU A 141 0.58 13.24 -15.02
CA LEU A 141 -0.15 13.72 -13.86
C LEU A 141 0.52 14.94 -13.24
N THR A 142 -0.29 15.94 -12.91
CA THR A 142 0.12 17.05 -12.05
C THR A 142 -0.33 16.77 -10.62
N ILE A 143 0.61 16.62 -9.70
CA ILE A 143 0.29 16.41 -8.29
C ILE A 143 -0.11 17.74 -7.65
N PRO A 144 -1.28 17.86 -7.03
CA PRO A 144 -1.70 19.09 -6.38
C PRO A 144 -0.72 19.53 -5.29
N GLN A 145 -0.49 20.84 -5.18
CA GLN A 145 0.41 21.41 -4.18
C GLN A 145 0.01 21.02 -2.75
N SER A 146 -1.29 20.93 -2.48
CA SER A 146 -1.82 20.51 -1.19
C SER A 146 -1.42 19.08 -0.80
N LEU A 147 -1.21 18.18 -1.78
CA LEU A 147 -0.72 16.84 -1.56
C LEU A 147 0.80 16.83 -1.33
N LEU A 148 1.54 17.61 -2.12
CA LEU A 148 3.00 17.72 -1.99
C LEU A 148 3.40 18.29 -0.62
N LEU A 149 2.65 19.25 -0.09
CA LEU A 149 2.89 19.84 1.24
C LEU A 149 2.61 18.86 2.40
N ARG A 150 1.87 17.80 2.13
CA ARG A 150 1.56 16.74 3.11
C ARG A 150 2.45 15.53 2.99
N ALA A 151 3.22 15.45 1.91
CA ALA A 151 4.15 14.34 1.70
C ALA A 151 5.34 14.43 2.66
N ASP A 152 5.68 13.33 3.30
CA ASP A 152 6.88 13.21 4.14
C ASP A 152 8.14 13.11 3.27
N GLU A 153 7.99 12.57 2.05
CA GLU A 153 9.08 12.45 1.08
C GLU A 153 8.56 12.66 -0.35
N VAL A 154 9.32 13.39 -1.14
CA VAL A 154 9.07 13.58 -2.58
C VAL A 154 10.30 13.14 -3.37
N ILE A 155 10.16 12.08 -4.17
CA ILE A 155 11.23 11.56 -5.06
C ILE A 155 11.17 12.35 -6.38
N GLN A 156 12.31 12.99 -6.71
CA GLN A 156 12.47 13.80 -7.93
C GLN A 156 13.31 13.08 -8.98
#